data_12652f2a4e7d428c5ffbc6b0d7612440
#
_entry.id   12652f2a4e7d428c5ffbc6b0d7612440
#
_cell.length_a   1.000
_cell.length_b   1.000
_cell.length_c   1.000
_cell.angle_alpha   90.00
_cell.angle_beta   90.00
_cell.angle_gamma   90.00
#
_symmetry.space_group_name_H-M   'P 1'
#
loop_
_entity.id
_entity.type
_entity.pdbx_description
1 polymer ?
#
loop_
_entity_poly.entity_id
_entity_poly.type
_entity_poly.pdbx_seq_one_letter_code
_entity_poly.pdbx_strand_id
1 'polypeptide(L)'
;YINGIKVVDTGYAWKKHVVTKLPEEVVATLKPGENLIAASCRNRAHGGLLDFGSAVEKEGQRSFVQIARQLSVEIQPMQTLYKFACGPVNLDLTFTAPLFMDDLELMARPVNYISYTVASTDGQKHAVELYFEASPQWAVDLAGQPSTAESFVDENLVFLKTGSRDQKVLAKKGDDVRIDWGYFYLAADKENTQYATGSSRELRKSFVEGKLSATGTDGYDRLALVRSLGDTKV
;
A
#
# COMPACT_ATOMS: atom_id res chain seq x y z
N TYR A 1 -29.25 -1.35 8.00
CA TYR A 1 -30.22 -0.31 7.69
C TYR A 1 -29.53 1.04 7.56
N ILE A 2 -29.93 1.84 6.61
CA ILE A 2 -29.53 3.24 6.49
C ILE A 2 -30.83 4.06 6.40
N ASN A 3 -30.97 5.06 7.26
CA ASN A 3 -32.18 5.91 7.37
C ASN A 3 -33.50 5.10 7.41
N GLY A 4 -33.48 3.94 8.08
CA GLY A 4 -34.64 3.06 8.24
C GLY A 4 -34.83 2.03 7.13
N ILE A 5 -34.11 2.12 6.02
CA ILE A 5 -34.22 1.16 4.91
C ILE A 5 -33.18 0.04 5.09
N LYS A 6 -33.58 -1.20 4.91
CA LYS A 6 -32.71 -2.38 5.01
C LYS A 6 -31.80 -2.46 3.78
N VAL A 7 -30.50 -2.41 4.00
CA VAL A 7 -29.49 -2.43 2.92
C VAL A 7 -28.97 -3.84 2.66
N VAL A 8 -28.63 -4.56 3.74
CA VAL A 8 -28.01 -5.88 3.62
C VAL A 8 -28.46 -6.80 4.74
N ASP A 9 -28.56 -8.08 4.43
CA ASP A 9 -28.71 -9.16 5.37
C ASP A 9 -27.75 -10.28 4.96
N THR A 10 -26.76 -10.55 5.77
CA THR A 10 -25.76 -11.60 5.49
C THR A 10 -26.24 -12.98 5.90
N GLY A 11 -27.43 -13.08 6.52
CA GLY A 11 -27.96 -14.32 7.07
C GLY A 11 -27.09 -14.86 8.19
N TYR A 12 -27.23 -16.14 8.47
CA TYR A 12 -26.43 -16.87 9.46
C TYR A 12 -25.19 -17.46 8.77
N ALA A 13 -24.16 -16.66 8.58
CA ALA A 13 -22.91 -17.13 8.02
C ALA A 13 -21.73 -16.23 8.43
N TRP A 14 -20.60 -16.84 8.66
CA TRP A 14 -19.35 -16.12 8.79
C TRP A 14 -18.89 -15.67 7.40
N LYS A 15 -18.94 -14.37 7.14
CA LYS A 15 -18.50 -13.79 5.87
C LYS A 15 -17.50 -12.66 6.13
N LYS A 16 -16.38 -12.71 5.43
CA LYS A 16 -15.44 -11.57 5.35
C LYS A 16 -16.07 -10.50 4.45
N HIS A 17 -16.06 -9.25 4.89
CA HIS A 17 -16.37 -8.03 4.14
C HIS A 17 -17.29 -8.20 2.91
N VAL A 18 -18.58 -8.09 3.12
CA VAL A 18 -19.55 -8.05 2.02
C VAL A 18 -19.66 -6.61 1.53
N VAL A 19 -19.17 -6.35 0.33
CA VAL A 19 -19.36 -5.05 -0.33
C VAL A 19 -20.72 -5.07 -1.02
N THR A 20 -21.57 -4.13 -0.65
CA THR A 20 -22.93 -3.98 -1.21
C THR A 20 -23.09 -2.58 -1.79
N LYS A 21 -23.42 -2.50 -3.08
CA LYS A 21 -23.80 -1.22 -3.68
C LYS A 21 -25.13 -0.77 -3.08
N LEU A 22 -25.20 0.48 -2.63
CA LEU A 22 -26.45 1.01 -2.07
C LEU A 22 -27.53 1.09 -3.16
N PRO A 23 -28.73 0.59 -2.90
CA PRO A 23 -29.88 0.78 -3.79
C PRO A 23 -30.21 2.28 -3.96
N GLU A 24 -30.75 2.65 -5.11
CA GLU A 24 -31.08 4.06 -5.42
C GLU A 24 -32.04 4.65 -4.39
N GLU A 25 -33.01 3.85 -3.92
CA GLU A 25 -33.96 4.25 -2.86
C GLU A 25 -33.25 4.63 -1.56
N VAL A 26 -32.14 3.97 -1.21
CA VAL A 26 -31.32 4.30 -0.03
C VAL A 26 -30.52 5.56 -0.28
N VAL A 27 -29.92 5.65 -1.47
CA VAL A 27 -29.13 6.84 -1.88
C VAL A 27 -30.01 8.10 -1.85
N ALA A 28 -31.26 8.00 -2.28
CA ALA A 28 -32.21 9.10 -2.25
C ALA A 28 -32.56 9.61 -0.83
N THR A 29 -32.32 8.80 0.20
CA THR A 29 -32.53 9.21 1.61
C THR A 29 -31.31 9.85 2.25
N LEU A 30 -30.14 9.80 1.59
CA LEU A 30 -28.93 10.42 2.12
C LEU A 30 -29.01 11.93 2.02
N LYS A 31 -28.64 12.60 3.09
CA LYS A 31 -28.64 14.07 3.19
C LYS A 31 -27.28 14.59 3.69
N PRO A 32 -26.93 15.82 3.37
CA PRO A 32 -25.81 16.48 4.03
C PRO A 32 -26.02 16.52 5.56
N GLY A 33 -24.96 16.20 6.31
CA GLY A 33 -25.02 16.13 7.77
C GLY A 33 -25.30 14.73 8.29
N GLU A 34 -26.24 14.58 9.22
CA GLU A 34 -26.46 13.31 9.91
C GLU A 34 -27.32 12.33 9.12
N ASN A 35 -26.81 11.11 9.02
CA ASN A 35 -27.55 9.95 8.51
C ASN A 35 -27.46 8.82 9.54
N LEU A 36 -28.58 8.13 9.78
CA LEU A 36 -28.65 7.07 10.77
C LEU A 36 -28.24 5.73 10.14
N ILE A 37 -27.17 5.12 10.67
CA ILE A 37 -26.78 3.74 10.33
C ILE A 37 -27.11 2.84 11.52
N ALA A 38 -27.93 1.82 11.31
CA ALA A 38 -28.25 0.82 12.30
C ALA A 38 -27.86 -0.58 11.82
N ALA A 39 -27.07 -1.26 12.64
CA ALA A 39 -26.64 -2.64 12.35
C ALA A 39 -26.94 -3.53 13.55
N SER A 40 -27.29 -4.78 13.30
CA SER A 40 -27.50 -5.77 14.35
C SER A 40 -26.75 -7.05 14.02
N CYS A 41 -26.10 -7.61 15.02
CA CYS A 41 -25.46 -8.92 14.95
C CYS A 41 -26.07 -9.83 16.01
N ARG A 42 -26.62 -10.99 15.56
CA ARG A 42 -27.09 -12.03 16.48
C ARG A 42 -26.04 -13.14 16.54
N ASN A 43 -25.41 -13.27 17.69
CA ASN A 43 -24.48 -14.36 17.95
C ASN A 43 -25.16 -15.51 18.68
N ARG A 44 -24.96 -16.77 18.24
CA ARG A 44 -25.49 -17.97 18.88
C ARG A 44 -24.41 -18.83 19.56
N ALA A 45 -23.15 -18.67 19.14
CA ALA A 45 -22.01 -19.40 19.69
C ALA A 45 -20.72 -18.69 19.30
N HIS A 46 -19.74 -18.66 20.20
CA HIS A 46 -18.42 -18.01 20.02
C HIS A 46 -18.47 -16.48 19.86
N GLY A 47 -17.37 -15.86 19.45
CA GLY A 47 -17.28 -14.41 19.25
C GLY A 47 -18.08 -13.93 18.04
N GLY A 48 -18.72 -12.79 18.14
CA GLY A 48 -19.35 -12.08 17.02
C GLY A 48 -18.66 -10.75 16.79
N LEU A 49 -18.33 -10.44 15.54
CA LEU A 49 -17.77 -9.16 15.12
C LEU A 49 -18.76 -8.46 14.19
N LEU A 50 -18.95 -7.18 14.41
CA LEU A 50 -19.65 -6.30 13.50
C LEU A 50 -18.70 -5.19 13.10
N ASP A 51 -18.39 -5.13 11.81
CA ASP A 51 -17.59 -4.08 11.21
C ASP A 51 -18.32 -3.55 9.98
N PHE A 52 -18.32 -2.25 9.79
CA PHE A 52 -18.87 -1.62 8.61
C PHE A 52 -18.11 -0.36 8.24
N GLY A 53 -18.05 -0.10 6.94
CA GLY A 53 -17.51 1.12 6.36
C GLY A 53 -18.33 1.56 5.17
N SER A 54 -18.30 2.83 4.86
CA SER A 54 -18.88 3.37 3.64
C SER A 54 -17.78 3.96 2.77
N ALA A 55 -17.90 3.73 1.46
CA ALA A 55 -17.02 4.33 0.47
C ALA A 55 -17.85 4.89 -0.67
N VAL A 56 -17.45 6.03 -1.21
CA VAL A 56 -18.04 6.59 -2.42
C VAL A 56 -17.14 6.22 -3.59
N GLU A 57 -17.70 5.51 -4.55
CA GLU A 57 -17.04 5.29 -5.83
C GLU A 57 -17.18 6.58 -6.67
N LYS A 58 -16.11 7.37 -6.77
CA LYS A 58 -16.09 8.54 -7.64
C LYS A 58 -15.83 8.08 -9.08
N GLU A 59 -16.81 8.25 -9.95
CA GLU A 59 -16.57 8.18 -11.38
C GLU A 59 -15.49 9.19 -11.76
N GLY A 60 -14.49 8.77 -12.55
CA GLY A 60 -13.40 9.61 -13.05
C GLY A 60 -12.08 9.55 -12.29
N GLN A 61 -11.99 8.99 -11.08
CA GLN A 61 -10.68 8.81 -10.41
C GLN A 61 -9.86 7.63 -10.95
N ARG A 62 -10.45 6.74 -11.73
CA ARG A 62 -9.77 5.60 -12.37
C ARG A 62 -9.30 5.89 -13.80
N SER A 63 -9.59 7.05 -14.37
CA SER A 63 -9.28 7.35 -15.78
C SER A 63 -7.78 7.41 -16.11
N PHE A 64 -6.91 7.55 -15.11
CA PHE A 64 -5.45 7.59 -15.30
C PHE A 64 -4.76 6.28 -14.90
N VAL A 65 -5.46 5.35 -14.27
CA VAL A 65 -4.86 4.13 -13.75
C VAL A 65 -5.37 2.95 -14.54
N GLN A 66 -4.50 2.39 -15.36
CA GLN A 66 -4.72 1.09 -15.96
C GLN A 66 -4.09 0.03 -15.05
N ILE A 67 -4.83 -1.04 -14.80
CA ILE A 67 -4.31 -2.17 -14.05
C ILE A 67 -3.41 -2.99 -14.97
N ALA A 68 -2.13 -3.12 -14.62
CA ALA A 68 -1.20 -4.00 -15.32
C ALA A 68 -1.68 -5.46 -15.24
N ARG A 69 -1.58 -6.17 -16.36
CA ARG A 69 -1.93 -7.58 -16.40
C ARG A 69 -0.75 -8.43 -15.92
N GLN A 70 -0.92 -9.15 -14.81
CA GLN A 70 0.07 -10.12 -14.38
C GLN A 70 0.15 -11.29 -15.39
N LEU A 71 1.34 -11.55 -15.90
CA LEU A 71 1.61 -12.61 -16.86
C LEU A 71 2.02 -13.90 -16.15
N SER A 72 2.88 -13.77 -15.13
CA SER A 72 3.34 -14.90 -14.33
C SER A 72 3.75 -14.47 -12.94
N VAL A 73 3.80 -15.44 -12.04
CA VAL A 73 4.50 -15.39 -10.77
C VAL A 73 5.25 -16.70 -10.59
N GLU A 74 6.52 -16.62 -10.19
CA GLU A 74 7.36 -17.76 -9.86
C GLU A 74 7.91 -17.54 -8.44
N ILE A 75 7.78 -18.57 -7.60
CA ILE A 75 8.25 -18.55 -6.22
C ILE A 75 9.44 -19.49 -6.10
N GLN A 76 10.56 -18.92 -5.70
CA GLN A 76 11.82 -19.63 -5.42
C GLN A 76 12.18 -19.45 -3.93
N PRO A 77 13.09 -20.23 -3.36
CA PRO A 77 13.40 -20.19 -1.93
C PRO A 77 13.74 -18.80 -1.37
N MET A 78 14.42 -17.95 -2.15
CA MET A 78 14.84 -16.62 -1.73
C MET A 78 14.28 -15.50 -2.62
N GLN A 79 13.48 -15.85 -3.62
CA GLN A 79 12.99 -14.89 -4.60
C GLN A 79 11.53 -15.13 -4.98
N THR A 80 10.83 -14.04 -5.24
CA THR A 80 9.53 -14.08 -5.91
C THR A 80 9.62 -13.20 -7.15
N LEU A 81 9.43 -13.81 -8.31
CA LEU A 81 9.55 -13.19 -9.62
C LEU A 81 8.17 -12.96 -10.21
N TYR A 82 7.89 -11.74 -10.60
CA TYR A 82 6.64 -11.36 -11.27
C TYR A 82 6.92 -10.83 -12.66
N LYS A 83 6.01 -11.11 -13.58
CA LYS A 83 5.99 -10.49 -14.90
C LYS A 83 4.64 -9.82 -15.15
N PHE A 84 4.69 -8.58 -15.61
CA PHE A 84 3.51 -7.77 -15.90
C PHE A 84 3.57 -7.19 -17.30
N ALA A 85 2.41 -7.16 -17.97
CA ALA A 85 2.21 -6.32 -19.15
C ALA A 85 1.63 -4.97 -18.73
N CYS A 86 2.34 -3.90 -19.03
CA CYS A 86 2.02 -2.52 -18.64
C CYS A 86 1.87 -1.66 -19.90
N GLY A 87 0.80 -1.87 -20.67
CA GLY A 87 0.61 -1.21 -21.96
C GLY A 87 1.70 -1.65 -22.96
N PRO A 88 2.50 -0.71 -23.53
CA PRO A 88 3.52 -1.02 -24.54
C PRO A 88 4.85 -1.53 -23.93
N VAL A 89 4.90 -1.77 -22.62
CA VAL A 89 6.09 -2.26 -21.93
C VAL A 89 5.78 -3.47 -21.06
N ASN A 90 6.75 -4.36 -20.90
CA ASN A 90 6.72 -5.40 -19.89
C ASN A 90 7.59 -4.99 -18.70
N LEU A 91 7.12 -5.31 -17.50
CA LEU A 91 7.85 -5.15 -16.25
C LEU A 91 8.14 -6.54 -15.67
N ASP A 92 9.41 -6.87 -15.51
CA ASP A 92 9.86 -7.99 -14.69
C ASP A 92 10.26 -7.43 -13.32
N LEU A 93 9.64 -7.93 -12.25
CA LEU A 93 9.83 -7.47 -10.89
C LEU A 93 10.23 -8.64 -10.00
N THR A 94 11.34 -8.51 -9.28
CA THR A 94 11.87 -9.55 -8.39
C THR A 94 12.03 -9.01 -6.99
N PHE A 95 11.42 -9.71 -6.03
CA PHE A 95 11.68 -9.52 -4.60
C PHE A 95 12.68 -10.57 -4.14
N THR A 96 13.78 -10.14 -3.55
CA THR A 96 14.83 -11.04 -3.06
C THR A 96 15.01 -10.84 -1.56
N ALA A 97 14.86 -11.91 -0.80
CA ALA A 97 15.15 -11.99 0.64
C ALA A 97 16.34 -12.95 0.84
N PRO A 98 17.59 -12.46 0.91
CA PRO A 98 18.76 -13.32 1.05
C PRO A 98 18.70 -14.11 2.36
N LEU A 99 18.85 -15.43 2.28
CA LEU A 99 18.82 -16.33 3.42
C LEU A 99 19.87 -17.43 3.23
N PHE A 100 21.13 -17.09 3.40
CA PHE A 100 22.25 -18.02 3.25
C PHE A 100 22.66 -18.57 4.62
N MET A 101 22.49 -19.86 4.83
CA MET A 101 22.78 -20.50 6.12
C MET A 101 24.27 -20.58 6.45
N ASP A 102 25.13 -20.47 5.48
CA ASP A 102 26.59 -20.46 5.57
C ASP A 102 27.19 -19.04 5.69
N ASP A 103 26.36 -18.01 5.58
CA ASP A 103 26.72 -16.59 5.80
C ASP A 103 25.76 -15.95 6.80
N LEU A 104 26.06 -16.13 8.08
CA LEU A 104 25.22 -15.62 9.18
C LEU A 104 25.17 -14.09 9.23
N GLU A 105 26.21 -13.40 8.76
CA GLU A 105 26.21 -11.94 8.69
C GLU A 105 25.19 -11.44 7.67
N LEU A 106 25.19 -12.01 6.49
CA LEU A 106 24.22 -11.67 5.44
C LEU A 106 22.80 -12.07 5.85
N MET A 107 22.65 -13.26 6.45
CA MET A 107 21.35 -13.77 6.93
C MET A 107 20.76 -12.87 8.02
N ALA A 108 21.62 -12.30 8.90
CA ALA A 108 21.17 -11.42 9.98
C ALA A 108 20.81 -9.99 9.51
N ARG A 109 21.16 -9.59 8.29
CA ARG A 109 20.82 -8.28 7.75
C ARG A 109 19.33 -8.20 7.44
N PRO A 110 18.56 -7.28 8.05
CA PRO A 110 17.14 -7.11 7.77
C PRO A 110 16.91 -6.35 6.46
N VAL A 111 17.52 -6.81 5.36
CA VAL A 111 17.48 -6.13 4.06
C VAL A 111 16.90 -7.05 3.00
N ASN A 112 15.86 -6.59 2.33
CA ASN A 112 15.29 -7.22 1.15
C ASN A 112 15.51 -6.33 -0.07
N TYR A 113 15.72 -6.94 -1.22
CA TYR A 113 15.98 -6.22 -2.47
C TYR A 113 14.77 -6.29 -3.39
N ILE A 114 14.49 -5.18 -4.06
CA ILE A 114 13.51 -5.08 -5.12
C ILE A 114 14.26 -4.74 -6.40
N SER A 115 14.31 -5.69 -7.32
CA SER A 115 14.95 -5.53 -8.63
C SER A 115 13.90 -5.52 -9.73
N TYR A 116 14.14 -4.76 -10.79
CA TYR A 116 13.19 -4.66 -11.89
C TYR A 116 13.91 -4.47 -13.23
N THR A 117 13.26 -4.93 -14.29
CA THR A 117 13.66 -4.71 -15.67
C THR A 117 12.43 -4.32 -16.49
N VAL A 118 12.58 -3.34 -17.37
CA VAL A 118 11.50 -2.90 -18.26
C VAL A 118 11.95 -3.04 -19.70
N ALA A 119 11.10 -3.64 -20.53
CA ALA A 119 11.35 -3.84 -21.95
C ALA A 119 10.17 -3.37 -22.80
N SER A 120 10.44 -2.72 -23.92
CA SER A 120 9.44 -2.39 -24.93
C SER A 120 8.87 -3.66 -25.58
N THR A 121 7.56 -3.64 -25.91
CA THR A 121 6.89 -4.75 -26.60
C THR A 121 6.49 -4.40 -28.04
N ASP A 122 6.61 -3.13 -28.44
CA ASP A 122 6.24 -2.63 -29.76
C ASP A 122 7.45 -2.13 -30.60
N GLY A 123 8.66 -2.34 -30.08
CA GLY A 123 9.90 -1.91 -30.74
C GLY A 123 10.13 -0.39 -30.73
N GLN A 124 9.38 0.37 -29.96
CA GLN A 124 9.57 1.80 -29.80
C GLN A 124 10.19 2.14 -28.45
N LYS A 125 10.75 3.33 -28.33
CA LYS A 125 11.24 3.86 -27.06
C LYS A 125 10.11 4.45 -26.26
N HIS A 126 10.06 4.12 -24.99
CA HIS A 126 9.10 4.65 -24.03
C HIS A 126 9.83 5.22 -22.82
N ALA A 127 9.55 6.44 -22.43
CA ALA A 127 10.00 7.00 -21.17
C ALA A 127 9.24 6.31 -20.03
N VAL A 128 9.96 5.70 -19.10
CA VAL A 128 9.37 4.92 -18.01
C VAL A 128 9.84 5.43 -16.67
N GLU A 129 8.88 5.60 -15.78
CA GLU A 129 9.10 5.86 -14.37
C GLU A 129 8.45 4.77 -13.52
N LEU A 130 9.18 4.32 -12.50
CA LEU A 130 8.68 3.35 -11.55
C LEU A 130 8.35 4.04 -10.22
N TYR A 131 7.07 4.06 -9.86
CA TYR A 131 6.59 4.54 -8.57
C TYR A 131 6.48 3.40 -7.57
N PHE A 132 7.08 3.55 -6.40
CA PHE A 132 6.96 2.62 -5.28
C PHE A 132 6.51 3.35 -4.03
N GLU A 133 5.50 2.81 -3.35
CA GLU A 133 4.93 3.38 -2.12
C GLU A 133 4.88 2.32 -1.02
N ALA A 134 5.32 2.68 0.17
CA ALA A 134 5.21 1.86 1.36
C ALA A 134 4.40 2.55 2.46
N SER A 135 3.59 1.77 3.16
CA SER A 135 2.77 2.23 4.28
C SER A 135 3.52 2.10 5.61
N PRO A 136 3.29 2.97 6.61
CA PRO A 136 3.77 2.78 7.97
C PRO A 136 3.35 1.47 8.61
N GLN A 137 2.35 0.80 8.07
CA GLN A 137 1.82 -0.47 8.56
C GLN A 137 2.88 -1.58 8.68
N TRP A 138 4.01 -1.44 7.98
CA TRP A 138 5.15 -2.33 8.12
C TRP A 138 5.88 -2.21 9.47
N ALA A 139 5.68 -1.10 10.20
CA ALA A 139 6.40 -0.78 11.43
C ALA A 139 5.48 -0.40 12.60
N VAL A 140 4.18 -0.68 12.51
CA VAL A 140 3.19 -0.41 13.54
C VAL A 140 2.31 -1.63 13.79
N ASP A 141 1.74 -1.71 15.00
CA ASP A 141 0.85 -2.81 15.40
C ASP A 141 -0.54 -2.69 14.76
N LEU A 142 -1.14 -1.52 14.81
CA LEU A 142 -2.50 -1.26 14.33
C LEU A 142 -2.50 -0.33 13.12
N ALA A 143 -3.37 -0.61 12.16
CA ALA A 143 -3.61 0.30 11.05
C ALA A 143 -4.09 1.67 11.58
N GLY A 144 -3.46 2.76 11.11
CA GLY A 144 -3.76 4.10 11.58
C GLY A 144 -3.12 4.49 12.92
N GLN A 145 -2.28 3.65 13.52
CA GLN A 145 -1.47 4.03 14.67
C GLN A 145 -0.59 5.23 14.31
N PRO A 146 -0.50 6.27 15.19
CA PRO A 146 0.33 7.44 14.92
C PRO A 146 1.77 7.07 14.60
N SER A 147 2.25 7.52 13.44
CA SER A 147 3.57 7.23 12.91
C SER A 147 4.33 8.50 12.56
N THR A 148 5.63 8.36 12.35
CA THR A 148 6.50 9.39 11.78
C THR A 148 7.01 8.93 10.44
N ALA A 149 7.31 9.87 9.55
CA ALA A 149 7.97 9.61 8.28
C ALA A 149 9.03 10.66 8.03
N GLU A 150 10.22 10.22 7.66
CA GLU A 150 11.40 11.07 7.46
C GLU A 150 12.13 10.63 6.20
N SER A 151 12.90 11.55 5.60
CA SER A 151 13.84 11.23 4.53
C SER A 151 15.19 11.87 4.80
N PHE A 152 16.26 11.16 4.43
CA PHE A 152 17.62 11.67 4.50
C PHE A 152 18.48 11.05 3.40
N VAL A 153 19.62 11.65 3.15
CA VAL A 153 20.59 11.15 2.18
C VAL A 153 21.86 10.80 2.93
N ASP A 154 22.40 9.64 2.62
CA ASP A 154 23.69 9.20 3.09
C ASP A 154 24.49 8.66 1.90
N GLU A 155 25.65 9.25 1.67
CA GLU A 155 26.46 9.00 0.47
C GLU A 155 25.67 9.09 -0.85
N ASN A 156 25.53 7.98 -1.55
CA ASN A 156 24.82 7.87 -2.82
C ASN A 156 23.39 7.33 -2.69
N LEU A 157 22.93 7.11 -1.47
CA LEU A 157 21.60 6.55 -1.21
C LEU A 157 20.68 7.60 -0.61
N VAL A 158 19.42 7.55 -1.02
CA VAL A 158 18.32 8.18 -0.30
C VAL A 158 17.64 7.13 0.55
N PHE A 159 17.32 7.52 1.77
CA PHE A 159 16.58 6.72 2.73
C PHE A 159 15.28 7.43 3.09
N LEU A 160 14.20 6.67 3.10
CA LEU A 160 12.95 7.08 3.74
C LEU A 160 12.69 6.11 4.89
N LYS A 161 12.24 6.64 6.01
CA LYS A 161 12.10 5.91 7.26
C LYS A 161 10.73 6.18 7.87
N THR A 162 10.05 5.14 8.35
CA THR A 162 8.79 5.27 9.09
C THR A 162 8.77 4.33 10.29
N GLY A 163 8.07 4.71 11.33
CA GLY A 163 7.85 3.91 12.53
C GLY A 163 6.77 4.52 13.42
N SER A 164 6.38 3.81 14.47
CA SER A 164 5.45 4.38 15.44
C SER A 164 6.04 5.63 16.08
N ARG A 165 5.19 6.60 16.39
CA ARG A 165 5.62 7.86 17.01
C ARG A 165 6.27 7.66 18.38
N ASP A 166 5.70 6.76 19.17
CA ASP A 166 6.06 6.60 20.58
C ASP A 166 7.28 5.70 20.82
N GLN A 167 7.61 4.79 19.87
CA GLN A 167 8.75 3.86 19.96
C GLN A 167 8.87 3.16 21.33
N LYS A 168 7.76 2.68 21.87
CA LYS A 168 7.70 2.03 23.19
C LYS A 168 8.23 0.59 23.11
N VAL A 169 9.52 0.40 23.34
CA VAL A 169 10.18 -0.90 23.29
C VAL A 169 9.59 -1.86 24.33
N LEU A 170 9.13 -3.03 23.89
CA LEU A 170 8.59 -4.12 24.73
C LEU A 170 7.46 -3.70 25.69
N ALA A 171 6.71 -2.64 25.36
CA ALA A 171 5.71 -2.08 26.26
C ALA A 171 4.40 -2.89 26.34
N LYS A 172 4.15 -3.76 25.36
CA LYS A 172 2.95 -4.58 25.28
C LYS A 172 3.23 -6.02 25.73
N LYS A 173 2.22 -6.65 26.34
CA LYS A 173 2.23 -8.05 26.77
C LYS A 173 0.94 -8.71 26.30
N GLY A 174 0.98 -10.01 26.05
CA GLY A 174 -0.18 -10.81 25.68
C GLY A 174 0.08 -11.62 24.41
N ASP A 175 -0.93 -12.34 23.98
CA ASP A 175 -0.93 -13.10 22.74
C ASP A 175 -1.25 -12.16 21.55
N ASP A 176 -0.80 -12.51 20.35
CA ASP A 176 -1.04 -11.77 19.10
C ASP A 176 -0.57 -10.30 19.10
N VAL A 177 0.48 -10.01 19.88
CA VAL A 177 1.10 -8.69 19.95
C VAL A 177 2.13 -8.54 18.85
N ARG A 178 2.00 -7.52 18.03
CA ARG A 178 3.00 -7.16 17.01
C ARG A 178 4.00 -6.17 17.58
N ILE A 179 5.22 -6.22 17.06
CA ILE A 179 6.25 -5.23 17.36
C ILE A 179 5.82 -3.89 16.74
N ASP A 180 5.76 -2.84 17.54
CA ASP A 180 5.42 -1.48 17.13
C ASP A 180 6.51 -0.47 17.50
N TRP A 181 7.73 -0.95 17.62
CA TRP A 181 8.95 -0.17 17.81
C TRP A 181 10.00 -0.59 16.79
N GLY A 182 10.99 0.26 16.56
CA GLY A 182 11.88 0.14 15.41
C GLY A 182 11.29 0.81 14.17
N TYR A 183 11.94 0.64 13.03
CA TYR A 183 11.63 1.40 11.83
C TYR A 183 11.65 0.51 10.59
N PHE A 184 10.78 0.83 9.66
CA PHE A 184 10.86 0.36 8.29
C PHE A 184 11.61 1.40 7.46
N TYR A 185 12.55 0.94 6.64
CA TYR A 185 13.31 1.76 5.73
C TYR A 185 13.04 1.38 4.28
N LEU A 186 12.97 2.39 3.43
CA LEU A 186 12.99 2.25 1.98
C LEU A 186 14.20 3.02 1.48
N ALA A 187 15.08 2.37 0.70
CA ALA A 187 16.29 2.98 0.19
C ALA A 187 16.44 2.78 -1.33
N ALA A 188 17.04 3.74 -1.99
CA ALA A 188 17.40 3.66 -3.41
C ALA A 188 18.60 4.55 -3.71
N ASP A 189 19.27 4.31 -4.86
CA ASP A 189 20.27 5.25 -5.36
C ASP A 189 19.65 6.64 -5.51
N LYS A 190 20.35 7.65 -5.07
CA LYS A 190 19.92 9.04 -5.16
C LYS A 190 19.79 9.52 -6.62
N GLU A 191 20.65 9.01 -7.48
CA GLU A 191 20.66 9.38 -8.88
C GLU A 191 19.35 8.91 -9.56
N ASN A 192 18.69 9.79 -10.32
CA ASN A 192 17.42 9.54 -11.01
C ASN A 192 16.28 9.09 -10.09
N THR A 193 16.33 9.47 -8.79
CA THR A 193 15.29 9.17 -7.81
C THR A 193 14.67 10.43 -7.26
N GLN A 194 13.34 10.55 -7.41
CA GLN A 194 12.53 11.47 -6.62
C GLN A 194 12.00 10.74 -5.39
N TYR A 195 11.85 11.44 -4.29
CA TYR A 195 11.32 10.87 -3.05
C TYR A 195 10.52 11.88 -2.27
N ALA A 196 9.49 11.40 -1.59
CA ALA A 196 8.66 12.21 -0.70
C ALA A 196 7.98 11.33 0.35
N THR A 197 7.53 11.98 1.44
CA THR A 197 6.67 11.38 2.45
C THR A 197 5.37 12.18 2.54
N GLY A 198 4.25 11.52 2.75
CA GLY A 198 2.96 12.18 2.85
C GLY A 198 1.76 11.25 2.69
N SER A 199 0.59 11.84 2.52
CA SER A 199 -0.61 11.05 2.29
C SER A 199 -0.56 10.35 0.92
N SER A 200 -1.05 9.12 0.86
CA SER A 200 -1.07 8.33 -0.40
C SER A 200 -1.77 9.07 -1.54
N ARG A 201 -2.82 9.82 -1.23
CA ARG A 201 -3.57 10.57 -2.24
C ARG A 201 -2.72 11.67 -2.89
N GLU A 202 -2.00 12.44 -2.09
CA GLU A 202 -1.19 13.56 -2.59
C GLU A 202 0.05 13.06 -3.32
N LEU A 203 0.70 12.03 -2.79
CA LEU A 203 1.86 11.40 -3.43
C LEU A 203 1.51 10.88 -4.84
N ARG A 204 0.42 10.13 -4.96
CA ARG A 204 -0.02 9.61 -6.27
C ARG A 204 -0.47 10.70 -7.22
N LYS A 205 -1.17 11.72 -6.70
CA LYS A 205 -1.56 12.87 -7.50
C LYS A 205 -0.35 13.60 -8.05
N SER A 206 0.60 13.94 -7.20
CA SER A 206 1.82 14.67 -7.59
C SER A 206 2.70 13.85 -8.54
N PHE A 207 2.75 12.52 -8.38
CA PHE A 207 3.42 11.64 -9.34
C PHE A 207 2.80 11.73 -10.74
N VAL A 208 1.47 11.64 -10.85
CA VAL A 208 0.76 11.77 -12.14
C VAL A 208 0.96 13.16 -12.77
N GLU A 209 1.13 14.19 -11.95
CA GLU A 209 1.44 15.56 -12.37
C GLU A 209 2.93 15.75 -12.78
N GLY A 210 3.74 14.69 -12.70
CA GLY A 210 5.14 14.66 -13.16
C GLY A 210 6.17 15.16 -12.15
N LYS A 211 5.78 15.45 -10.90
CA LYS A 211 6.70 15.88 -9.84
C LYS A 211 6.27 15.32 -8.50
N LEU A 212 7.00 14.35 -8.00
CA LEU A 212 6.70 13.76 -6.70
C LEU A 212 6.88 14.79 -5.58
N SER A 213 5.81 15.13 -4.91
CA SER A 213 5.78 16.01 -3.74
C SER A 213 4.56 15.74 -2.88
N ALA A 214 4.63 16.07 -1.59
CA ALA A 214 3.47 16.09 -0.73
C ALA A 214 3.53 17.32 0.17
N THR A 215 2.38 17.91 0.42
CA THR A 215 2.20 19.08 1.27
C THR A 215 1.25 18.71 2.39
N GLY A 216 1.77 18.45 3.56
CA GLY A 216 0.95 18.10 4.71
C GLY A 216 1.10 16.64 5.13
N THR A 217 0.61 16.38 6.31
CA THR A 217 0.65 15.07 6.94
C THR A 217 -0.73 14.74 7.51
N ASP A 218 -1.13 13.49 7.37
CA ASP A 218 -2.32 12.94 8.02
C ASP A 218 -1.98 12.18 9.32
N GLY A 219 -0.69 12.21 9.71
CA GLY A 219 -0.18 11.46 10.87
C GLY A 219 0.02 9.97 10.59
N TYR A 220 -0.16 9.57 9.34
CA TYR A 220 0.04 8.21 8.84
C TYR A 220 0.69 8.24 7.45
N ASP A 221 1.75 9.05 7.33
CA ASP A 221 2.41 9.32 6.06
C ASP A 221 3.08 8.09 5.46
N ARG A 222 2.95 7.93 4.16
CA ARG A 222 3.61 6.90 3.36
C ARG A 222 4.99 7.40 2.93
N LEU A 223 5.82 6.44 2.61
CA LEU A 223 7.11 6.63 1.96
C LEU A 223 6.93 6.39 0.47
N ALA A 224 7.37 7.29 -0.39
CA ALA A 224 7.29 7.12 -1.83
C ALA A 224 8.62 7.42 -2.52
N LEU A 225 8.98 6.56 -3.46
CA LEU A 225 10.12 6.71 -4.38
C LEU A 225 9.61 6.67 -5.82
N VAL A 226 10.20 7.50 -6.68
CA VAL A 226 10.05 7.41 -8.13
C VAL A 226 11.42 7.25 -8.75
N ARG A 227 11.61 6.18 -9.50
CA ARG A 227 12.82 5.93 -10.28
C ARG A 227 12.54 6.26 -11.74
N SER A 228 13.27 7.23 -12.30
CA SER A 228 13.27 7.43 -13.74
C SER A 228 14.22 6.43 -14.39
N LEU A 229 13.71 5.64 -15.30
CA LEU A 229 14.47 4.63 -16.04
C LEU A 229 14.93 5.15 -17.41
N GLY A 230 14.53 6.39 -17.76
CA GLY A 230 14.75 6.94 -19.08
C GLY A 230 13.99 6.19 -20.17
N ASP A 231 14.53 6.19 -21.36
CA ASP A 231 13.95 5.49 -22.50
C ASP A 231 14.23 3.98 -22.44
N THR A 232 13.21 3.18 -22.70
CA THR A 232 13.37 1.72 -22.83
C THR A 232 14.34 1.37 -23.97
N LYS A 233 15.07 0.28 -23.79
CA LYS A 233 15.79 -0.34 -24.90
C LYS A 233 14.80 -1.03 -25.82
N VAL A 234 15.03 -0.92 -27.10
CA VAL A 234 14.31 -1.63 -28.16
C VAL A 234 14.96 -2.97 -28.41
#